data_ead514622b600c63e890de2f9787c29b
#
_entry.id   ead514622b600c63e890de2f9787c29b
#
_cell.length_a   1.000
_cell.length_b   1.000
_cell.length_c   1.000
_cell.angle_alpha   90.00
_cell.angle_beta   90.00
_cell.angle_gamma   90.00
#
_symmetry.space_group_name_H-M   'P 1'
#
loop_
_entity.id
_entity.type
_entity.pdbx_description
1 polymer ?
#
loop_
_entity_poly.entity_id
_entity_poly.type
_entity_poly.pdbx_seq_one_letter_code
_entity_poly.pdbx_strand_id
1 'polypeptide(L)'
;MHGEADRPSETQRLKAHEMKSTLLLLALCATAQAAPPASFFRALHVVETGGRTGAIIGDQGRALGPLQIHRAYHADSRVAGDYSRVADLDYSKRVVSAYLQRYAPAAWAAGDVVTLARIHNGGPRGASKPATVAYGDKVARLAK
;
A
#
# COMPACT_ATOMS: atom_id res chain seq x y z
N MET A 1 25.42 -28.14 -55.26
CA MET A 1 25.93 -27.19 -54.26
C MET A 1 24.98 -27.25 -53.07
N HIS A 2 25.40 -27.98 -52.02
CA HIS A 2 24.61 -28.08 -50.78
C HIS A 2 25.17 -27.05 -49.80
N GLY A 3 24.35 -26.07 -49.43
CA GLY A 3 24.69 -25.07 -48.44
C GLY A 3 24.69 -25.72 -47.04
N GLU A 4 25.88 -25.83 -46.49
CA GLU A 4 26.13 -26.26 -45.12
C GLU A 4 25.59 -25.18 -44.18
N ALA A 5 24.50 -25.46 -43.47
CA ALA A 5 23.95 -24.58 -42.47
C ALA A 5 24.91 -24.52 -41.28
N ASP A 6 25.50 -23.35 -41.08
CA ASP A 6 26.41 -23.03 -39.99
C ASP A 6 25.70 -23.25 -38.64
N ARG A 7 26.04 -24.36 -37.96
CA ARG A 7 25.53 -24.67 -36.61
C ARG A 7 26.34 -23.89 -35.58
N PRO A 8 25.71 -23.10 -34.72
CA PRO A 8 26.45 -22.35 -33.70
C PRO A 8 27.26 -23.29 -32.82
N SER A 9 28.52 -22.91 -32.54
CA SER A 9 29.46 -23.70 -31.75
C SER A 9 28.93 -23.91 -30.31
N GLU A 10 29.38 -25.02 -29.70
CA GLU A 10 28.98 -25.38 -28.32
C GLU A 10 29.29 -24.24 -27.32
N THR A 11 30.37 -23.50 -27.53
CA THR A 11 30.77 -22.33 -26.76
C THR A 11 29.76 -21.17 -26.89
N GLN A 12 29.17 -20.99 -28.09
CA GLN A 12 28.14 -19.96 -28.31
C GLN A 12 26.82 -20.34 -27.67
N ARG A 13 26.48 -21.63 -27.62
CA ARG A 13 25.28 -22.14 -26.92
C ARG A 13 25.41 -21.99 -25.41
N LEU A 14 26.58 -22.28 -24.82
CA LEU A 14 26.83 -22.12 -23.38
C LEU A 14 26.77 -20.65 -22.95
N LYS A 15 27.39 -19.73 -23.73
CA LYS A 15 27.30 -18.28 -23.44
C LYS A 15 25.87 -17.75 -23.54
N ALA A 16 25.08 -18.23 -24.51
CA ALA A 16 23.68 -17.82 -24.65
C ALA A 16 22.81 -18.37 -23.49
N HIS A 17 23.13 -19.54 -22.96
CA HIS A 17 22.42 -20.12 -21.82
C HIS A 17 22.76 -19.40 -20.51
N GLU A 18 24.03 -19.05 -20.30
CA GLU A 18 24.47 -18.26 -19.13
C GLU A 18 23.87 -16.84 -19.16
N MET A 19 23.86 -16.17 -20.33
CA MET A 19 23.20 -14.85 -20.44
C MET A 19 21.70 -14.90 -20.15
N LYS A 20 21.00 -15.93 -20.61
CA LYS A 20 19.55 -16.08 -20.33
C LYS A 20 19.29 -16.37 -18.85
N SER A 21 20.14 -17.16 -18.20
CA SER A 21 20.03 -17.45 -16.76
C SER A 21 20.33 -16.22 -15.90
N THR A 22 21.32 -15.41 -16.29
CA THR A 22 21.65 -14.16 -15.58
C THR A 22 20.56 -13.10 -15.73
N LEU A 23 19.95 -12.99 -16.93
CA LEU A 23 18.80 -12.10 -17.13
C LEU A 23 17.56 -12.55 -16.34
N LEU A 24 17.34 -13.87 -16.23
CA LEU A 24 16.21 -14.40 -15.48
C LEU A 24 16.38 -14.18 -13.95
N LEU A 25 17.61 -14.28 -13.43
CA LEU A 25 17.89 -13.96 -12.01
C LEU A 25 17.76 -12.46 -11.71
N LEU A 26 18.12 -11.57 -12.64
CA LEU A 26 17.91 -10.12 -12.47
C LEU A 26 16.44 -9.72 -12.53
N ALA A 27 15.60 -10.45 -13.29
CA ALA A 27 14.16 -10.19 -13.36
C ALA A 27 13.41 -10.67 -12.10
N LEU A 28 14.00 -11.57 -11.29
CA LEU A 28 13.38 -12.08 -10.05
C LEU A 28 13.77 -11.26 -8.80
N CYS A 29 14.53 -10.19 -8.93
CA CYS A 29 14.54 -9.07 -7.99
C CYS A 29 13.26 -8.24 -8.22
N ALA A 30 12.10 -8.91 -8.24
CA ALA A 30 10.83 -8.25 -8.02
C ALA A 30 10.96 -7.53 -6.70
N THR A 31 11.05 -6.23 -6.75
CA THR A 31 10.99 -5.31 -5.63
C THR A 31 9.88 -5.79 -4.73
N ALA A 32 10.23 -6.39 -3.59
CA ALA A 32 9.29 -6.48 -2.49
C ALA A 32 8.88 -5.02 -2.24
N GLN A 33 7.70 -4.65 -2.72
CA GLN A 33 7.15 -3.33 -2.47
C GLN A 33 7.07 -3.22 -0.95
N ALA A 34 7.93 -2.39 -0.39
CA ALA A 34 7.93 -2.17 1.04
C ALA A 34 6.53 -1.66 1.39
N ALA A 35 5.76 -2.49 2.07
CA ALA A 35 4.50 -2.05 2.67
C ALA A 35 4.84 -1.17 3.86
N PRO A 36 3.98 -0.22 4.23
CA PRO A 36 4.18 0.53 5.46
C PRO A 36 4.30 -0.43 6.64
N PRO A 37 5.11 -0.10 7.66
CA PRO A 37 5.34 -0.98 8.79
C PRO A 37 4.02 -1.28 9.52
N ALA A 38 3.92 -2.45 10.14
CA ALA A 38 2.73 -2.84 10.92
C ALA A 38 2.39 -1.79 12.01
N SER A 39 3.41 -1.07 12.51
CA SER A 39 3.25 0.04 13.43
C SER A 39 2.41 1.20 12.87
N PHE A 40 2.38 1.40 11.55
CA PHE A 40 1.51 2.40 10.91
C PHE A 40 0.03 2.14 11.18
N PHE A 41 -0.45 0.92 10.94
CA PHE A 41 -1.86 0.59 11.18
C PHE A 41 -2.23 0.62 12.67
N ARG A 42 -1.30 0.21 13.53
CA ARG A 42 -1.49 0.35 14.99
C ARG A 42 -1.62 1.83 15.39
N ALA A 43 -0.76 2.69 14.84
CA ALA A 43 -0.80 4.12 15.12
C ALA A 43 -2.11 4.76 14.62
N LEU A 44 -2.55 4.44 13.39
CA LEU A 44 -3.86 4.88 12.88
C LEU A 44 -4.99 4.46 13.81
N HIS A 45 -5.04 3.19 14.19
CA HIS A 45 -6.07 2.66 15.07
C HIS A 45 -6.16 3.38 16.42
N VAL A 46 -4.98 3.69 17.01
CA VAL A 46 -4.91 4.47 18.25
C VAL A 46 -5.38 5.91 18.03
N VAL A 47 -4.96 6.56 16.93
CA VAL A 47 -5.33 7.96 16.65
C VAL A 47 -6.82 8.10 16.37
N GLU A 48 -7.42 7.18 15.63
CA GLU A 48 -8.81 7.25 15.20
C GLU A 48 -9.80 6.90 16.33
N THR A 49 -9.51 5.85 17.07
CA THR A 49 -10.50 5.32 18.03
C THR A 49 -9.92 4.94 19.39
N GLY A 50 -8.65 5.27 19.67
CA GLY A 50 -7.97 4.84 20.89
C GLY A 50 -7.76 3.32 20.97
N GLY A 51 -7.69 2.64 19.81
CA GLY A 51 -7.53 1.19 19.74
C GLY A 51 -8.84 0.40 19.92
N ARG A 52 -10.01 1.06 19.90
CA ARG A 52 -11.31 0.38 20.00
C ARG A 52 -11.68 -0.30 18.69
N THR A 53 -12.36 -1.43 18.76
CA THR A 53 -12.84 -2.23 17.62
C THR A 53 -14.36 -2.25 17.51
N GLY A 54 -14.90 -2.70 16.38
CA GLY A 54 -16.32 -2.80 16.13
C GLY A 54 -16.91 -1.60 15.37
N ALA A 55 -18.22 -1.47 15.37
CA ALA A 55 -18.98 -0.47 14.62
C ALA A 55 -18.96 0.91 15.29
N ILE A 56 -17.78 1.48 15.43
CA ILE A 56 -17.60 2.81 16.05
C ILE A 56 -18.01 3.87 15.04
N ILE A 57 -19.01 4.67 15.39
CA ILE A 57 -19.51 5.77 14.56
C ILE A 57 -18.77 7.05 14.96
N GLY A 58 -18.24 7.77 13.99
CA GLY A 58 -17.56 9.06 14.17
C GLY A 58 -17.93 10.07 13.10
N ASP A 59 -17.33 11.26 13.19
CA ASP A 59 -17.54 12.35 12.24
C ASP A 59 -19.03 12.61 11.95
N GLN A 60 -19.84 12.72 12.99
CA GLN A 60 -21.29 12.97 12.91
C GLN A 60 -22.04 11.92 12.06
N GLY A 61 -21.64 10.64 12.15
CA GLY A 61 -22.26 9.54 11.42
C GLY A 61 -21.65 9.25 10.03
N ARG A 62 -20.66 10.02 9.61
CA ARG A 62 -20.04 9.87 8.28
C ARG A 62 -18.90 8.86 8.24
N ALA A 63 -18.28 8.58 9.39
CA ALA A 63 -17.19 7.62 9.52
C ALA A 63 -17.64 6.39 10.32
N LEU A 64 -17.09 5.23 9.98
CA LEU A 64 -17.40 3.96 10.62
C LEU A 64 -16.14 3.12 10.86
N GLY A 65 -16.15 2.41 11.98
CA GLY A 65 -15.19 1.37 12.31
C GLY A 65 -13.89 1.84 12.96
N PRO A 66 -12.99 0.92 13.25
CA PRO A 66 -11.74 1.18 13.98
C PRO A 66 -10.83 2.22 13.34
N LEU A 67 -10.85 2.33 12.01
CA LEU A 67 -10.03 3.26 11.22
C LEU A 67 -10.85 4.42 10.63
N GLN A 68 -12.06 4.65 11.13
CA GLN A 68 -12.93 5.78 10.79
C GLN A 68 -13.08 6.03 9.29
N ILE A 69 -13.46 4.99 8.56
CA ILE A 69 -13.56 5.01 7.10
C ILE A 69 -14.90 5.63 6.67
N HIS A 70 -14.84 6.60 5.76
CA HIS A 70 -16.02 7.19 5.11
C HIS A 70 -16.51 6.31 3.94
N ARG A 71 -17.80 6.40 3.57
CA ARG A 71 -18.36 5.64 2.44
C ARG A 71 -17.64 5.92 1.12
N ALA A 72 -17.31 7.18 0.82
CA ALA A 72 -16.56 7.54 -0.37
C ALA A 72 -15.15 6.92 -0.39
N TYR A 73 -14.46 6.93 0.76
CA TYR A 73 -13.16 6.29 0.92
C TYR A 73 -13.23 4.78 0.62
N HIS A 74 -14.24 4.10 1.18
CA HIS A 74 -14.47 2.68 0.92
C HIS A 74 -14.72 2.42 -0.57
N ALA A 75 -15.60 3.19 -1.21
CA ALA A 75 -15.87 3.07 -2.63
C ALA A 75 -14.63 3.28 -3.50
N ASP A 76 -13.82 4.30 -3.19
CA ASP A 76 -12.58 4.61 -3.89
C ASP A 76 -11.49 3.55 -3.71
N SER A 77 -11.51 2.81 -2.61
CA SER A 77 -10.58 1.70 -2.37
C SER A 77 -10.79 0.54 -3.33
N ARG A 78 -12.01 0.39 -3.87
CA ARG A 78 -12.43 -0.72 -4.74
C ARG A 78 -12.30 -2.11 -4.10
N VAL A 79 -12.22 -2.19 -2.79
CA VAL A 79 -12.24 -3.47 -2.06
C VAL A 79 -13.66 -4.02 -2.08
N ALA A 80 -13.80 -5.27 -2.52
CA ALA A 80 -15.11 -5.93 -2.60
C ALA A 80 -15.73 -6.14 -1.20
N GLY A 81 -17.04 -5.90 -1.11
CA GLY A 81 -17.83 -6.11 0.10
C GLY A 81 -18.60 -4.85 0.53
N ASP A 82 -19.54 -5.04 1.44
CA ASP A 82 -20.37 -3.94 1.93
C ASP A 82 -19.60 -3.00 2.84
N TYR A 83 -19.98 -1.74 2.83
CA TYR A 83 -19.39 -0.70 3.66
C TYR A 83 -19.45 -1.03 5.17
N SER A 84 -20.51 -1.69 5.65
CA SER A 84 -20.65 -2.10 7.06
C SER A 84 -19.48 -2.95 7.56
N ARG A 85 -18.79 -3.66 6.67
CA ARG A 85 -17.63 -4.49 7.00
C ARG A 85 -16.42 -3.70 7.49
N VAL A 86 -16.38 -2.38 7.29
CA VAL A 86 -15.31 -1.54 7.89
C VAL A 86 -15.36 -1.49 9.41
N ALA A 87 -16.38 -2.06 10.04
CA ALA A 87 -16.40 -2.34 11.47
C ALA A 87 -15.41 -3.43 11.91
N ASP A 88 -15.00 -4.30 10.99
CA ASP A 88 -13.92 -5.26 11.19
C ASP A 88 -12.56 -4.61 10.92
N LEU A 89 -11.61 -4.77 11.85
CA LEU A 89 -10.31 -4.12 11.77
C LEU A 89 -9.48 -4.62 10.57
N ASP A 90 -9.50 -5.92 10.30
CA ASP A 90 -8.67 -6.47 9.21
C ASP A 90 -9.25 -6.12 7.84
N TYR A 91 -10.57 -6.04 7.74
CA TYR A 91 -11.21 -5.51 6.54
C TYR A 91 -10.87 -4.02 6.36
N SER A 92 -10.95 -3.21 7.42
CA SER A 92 -10.56 -1.79 7.40
C SER A 92 -9.13 -1.60 6.94
N LYS A 93 -8.18 -2.41 7.42
CA LYS A 93 -6.79 -2.37 6.97
C LYS A 93 -6.66 -2.66 5.47
N ARG A 94 -7.40 -3.63 4.93
CA ARG A 94 -7.41 -3.88 3.48
C ARG A 94 -7.93 -2.69 2.69
N VAL A 95 -9.01 -2.07 3.15
CA VAL A 95 -9.58 -0.86 2.53
C VAL A 95 -8.58 0.30 2.54
N VAL A 96 -7.93 0.57 3.68
CA VAL A 96 -6.91 1.61 3.82
C VAL A 96 -5.70 1.31 2.92
N SER A 97 -5.23 0.06 2.92
CA SER A 97 -4.11 -0.35 2.07
C SER A 97 -4.39 -0.11 0.59
N ALA A 98 -5.55 -0.56 0.10
CA ALA A 98 -5.93 -0.40 -1.30
C ALA A 98 -6.08 1.08 -1.70
N TYR A 99 -6.68 1.88 -0.81
CA TYR A 99 -6.83 3.32 -1.02
C TYR A 99 -5.47 4.04 -1.10
N LEU A 100 -4.58 3.77 -0.13
CA LEU A 100 -3.27 4.42 -0.08
C LEU A 100 -2.35 3.97 -1.22
N GLN A 101 -2.38 2.71 -1.61
CA GLN A 101 -1.65 2.24 -2.80
C GLN A 101 -2.14 2.93 -4.08
N ARG A 102 -3.43 3.23 -4.19
CA ARG A 102 -4.01 3.93 -5.32
C ARG A 102 -3.58 5.40 -5.38
N TYR A 103 -3.66 6.12 -4.26
CA TYR A 103 -3.47 7.58 -4.23
C TYR A 103 -2.09 8.05 -3.80
N ALA A 104 -1.27 7.15 -3.24
CA ALA A 104 0.07 7.45 -2.76
C ALA A 104 1.05 6.28 -3.00
N PRO A 105 1.14 5.73 -4.23
CA PRO A 105 1.97 4.54 -4.48
C PRO A 105 3.43 4.72 -4.12
N ALA A 106 4.01 5.90 -4.35
CA ALA A 106 5.39 6.19 -3.98
C ALA A 106 5.61 6.25 -2.46
N ALA A 107 4.70 6.91 -1.73
CA ALA A 107 4.74 6.96 -0.27
C ALA A 107 4.50 5.58 0.34
N TRP A 108 3.62 4.79 -0.26
CA TRP A 108 3.38 3.40 0.16
C TRP A 108 4.64 2.56 0.01
N ALA A 109 5.28 2.59 -1.15
CA ALA A 109 6.51 1.85 -1.43
C ALA A 109 7.70 2.28 -0.57
N ALA A 110 7.75 3.56 -0.20
CA ALA A 110 8.78 4.12 0.69
C ALA A 110 8.50 3.89 2.19
N GLY A 111 7.28 3.45 2.56
CA GLY A 111 6.86 3.39 3.96
C GLY A 111 6.76 4.77 4.62
N ASP A 112 6.47 5.83 3.84
CA ASP A 112 6.37 7.20 4.33
C ASP A 112 5.08 7.41 5.14
N VAL A 113 5.19 7.10 6.42
CA VAL A 113 4.09 7.15 7.39
C VAL A 113 3.42 8.53 7.44
N VAL A 114 4.19 9.63 7.37
CA VAL A 114 3.64 10.98 7.45
C VAL A 114 2.73 11.26 6.26
N THR A 115 3.22 11.04 5.05
CA THR A 115 2.44 11.26 3.82
C THR A 115 1.22 10.34 3.76
N LEU A 116 1.36 9.06 4.11
CA LEU A 116 0.25 8.10 4.14
C LEU A 116 -0.83 8.51 5.13
N ALA A 117 -0.46 8.92 6.34
CA ALA A 117 -1.41 9.39 7.35
C ALA A 117 -2.15 10.66 6.90
N ARG A 118 -1.45 11.62 6.29
CA ARG A 118 -2.05 12.84 5.78
C ARG A 118 -3.04 12.58 4.65
N ILE A 119 -2.77 11.62 3.76
CA ILE A 119 -3.68 11.22 2.68
C ILE A 119 -4.86 10.43 3.26
N HIS A 120 -4.65 9.57 4.26
CA HIS A 120 -5.74 8.90 4.96
C HIS A 120 -6.73 9.91 5.56
N ASN A 121 -6.25 10.93 6.25
CA ASN A 121 -7.07 11.94 6.91
C ASN A 121 -7.68 12.96 5.93
N GLY A 122 -6.93 13.40 4.93
CA GLY A 122 -7.29 14.53 4.06
C GLY A 122 -7.74 14.16 2.65
N GLY A 123 -7.80 12.88 2.32
CA GLY A 123 -8.11 12.40 0.97
C GLY A 123 -6.92 12.45 0.01
N PRO A 124 -7.12 12.27 -1.30
CA PRO A 124 -6.04 12.13 -2.29
C PRO A 124 -5.02 13.28 -2.30
N ARG A 125 -5.47 14.49 -1.96
CA ARG A 125 -4.61 15.69 -1.82
C ARG A 125 -4.22 16.01 -0.38
N GLY A 126 -4.41 15.06 0.55
CA GLY A 126 -4.16 15.27 1.98
C GLY A 126 -2.73 15.71 2.28
N ALA A 127 -1.74 15.18 1.56
CA ALA A 127 -0.33 15.54 1.76
C ALA A 127 -0.01 17.02 1.51
N SER A 128 -0.82 17.74 0.72
CA SER A 128 -0.64 19.18 0.47
C SER A 128 -1.50 20.08 1.35
N LYS A 129 -2.40 19.51 2.18
CA LYS A 129 -3.30 20.30 3.04
C LYS A 129 -2.62 20.67 4.37
N PRO A 130 -2.53 21.94 4.76
CA PRO A 130 -1.99 22.34 6.07
C PRO A 130 -2.74 21.68 7.26
N ALA A 131 -4.07 21.54 7.14
CA ALA A 131 -4.92 20.96 8.18
C ALA A 131 -4.58 19.50 8.54
N THR A 132 -3.86 18.76 7.69
CA THR A 132 -3.49 17.36 7.95
C THR A 132 -2.09 17.20 8.58
N VAL A 133 -1.31 18.28 8.74
CA VAL A 133 0.07 18.21 9.26
C VAL A 133 0.09 17.64 10.66
N ALA A 134 -0.66 18.21 11.58
CA ALA A 134 -0.71 17.75 12.98
C ALA A 134 -1.17 16.28 13.10
N TYR A 135 -2.09 15.85 12.24
CA TYR A 135 -2.53 14.44 12.20
C TYR A 135 -1.37 13.53 11.73
N GLY A 136 -0.69 13.87 10.64
CA GLY A 136 0.46 13.11 10.14
C GLY A 136 1.57 12.95 11.18
N ASP A 137 1.91 14.04 11.87
CA ASP A 137 2.91 14.05 12.93
C ASP A 137 2.50 13.18 14.12
N LYS A 138 1.22 13.20 14.50
CA LYS A 138 0.68 12.38 15.59
C LYS A 138 0.82 10.89 15.26
N VAL A 139 0.41 10.48 14.05
CA VAL A 139 0.54 9.08 13.60
C VAL A 139 2.01 8.68 13.55
N ALA A 140 2.89 9.51 12.98
CA ALA A 140 4.30 9.20 12.86
C ALA A 140 4.99 9.00 14.23
N ARG A 141 4.62 9.79 15.24
CA ARG A 141 5.14 9.60 16.61
C ARG A 141 4.74 8.26 17.21
N LEU A 142 3.54 7.77 16.93
CA LEU A 142 3.03 6.50 17.46
C LEU A 142 3.46 5.28 16.65
N ALA A 143 3.96 5.48 15.44
CA ALA A 143 4.43 4.42 14.54
C ALA A 143 5.92 4.08 14.72
N LYS A 144 6.60 4.74 15.64
CA LYS A 144 8.03 4.46 16.01
C LYS A 144 8.19 3.18 16.79
#